data_93f387645bb6fa22e4d38b1477228186
#
_entry.id   93f387645bb6fa22e4d38b1477228186
#
_cell.length_a   1.000
_cell.length_b   1.000
_cell.length_c   1.000
_cell.angle_alpha   90.00
_cell.angle_beta   90.00
_cell.angle_gamma   90.00
#
_symmetry.space_group_name_H-M   'P 1'
#
loop_
_entity.id
_entity.type
_entity.pdbx_description
1 polymer ?
#
loop_
_entity_poly.entity_id
_entity_poly.type
_entity_poly.pdbx_seq_one_letter_code
_entity_poly.pdbx_strand_id
1 'polypeptide(L)'
;SMYPTMNTGIDPILQISNLNFAVDSSPSVARSILQFDDSEIANVLENKVGSKTWDAQLRCFIATAQGVVEDSTLELFPVYNGWNQGTGTYLDEPITTDGAAWNSPLFGGGDAWDIGGASLGYTSSYNPTYAPQGGGSWYLSSSDGVTQYPVTQSFDPRSEKDLSVYVKSMVEDWYSGSLSNNGIIIKWENAAEFSTN
;
A
#
# COMPACT_ATOMS: atom_id res chain seq x y z
N SER A 1 3.71 13.73 2.85
CA SER A 1 5.03 13.28 2.38
C SER A 1 5.97 14.46 2.17
N MET A 2 7.22 14.34 2.59
CA MET A 2 8.25 15.36 2.36
C MET A 2 8.60 15.49 0.87
N TYR A 3 8.57 14.37 0.16
CA TYR A 3 8.86 14.30 -1.29
C TYR A 3 7.67 13.70 -2.03
N PRO A 4 6.60 14.48 -2.25
CA PRO A 4 5.33 13.94 -2.75
C PRO A 4 5.36 13.47 -4.21
N THR A 5 6.42 13.76 -4.93
CA THR A 5 6.65 13.35 -6.33
C THR A 5 7.76 12.31 -6.49
N MET A 6 8.47 11.97 -5.39
CA MET A 6 9.57 11.01 -5.44
C MET A 6 9.04 9.58 -5.67
N ASN A 7 9.64 8.91 -6.63
CA ASN A 7 9.47 7.48 -6.87
C ASN A 7 10.61 6.70 -6.20
N THR A 8 10.28 5.55 -5.64
CA THR A 8 11.22 4.60 -5.02
C THR A 8 10.94 3.17 -5.48
N GLY A 9 10.51 3.03 -6.74
CA GLY A 9 9.97 1.78 -7.27
C GLY A 9 10.99 0.65 -7.40
N ILE A 10 12.29 0.93 -7.41
CA ILE A 10 13.34 -0.10 -7.45
C ILE A 10 14.14 -0.21 -6.14
N ASP A 11 13.68 0.44 -5.08
CA ASP A 11 14.29 0.20 -3.77
C ASP A 11 14.13 -1.27 -3.35
N PRO A 12 15.19 -1.88 -2.81
CA PRO A 12 15.15 -3.29 -2.40
C PRO A 12 14.33 -3.53 -1.13
N ILE A 13 13.94 -2.48 -0.42
CA ILE A 13 13.20 -2.54 0.85
C ILE A 13 11.93 -1.71 0.72
N LEU A 14 10.79 -2.34 1.00
CA LEU A 14 9.52 -1.64 1.12
C LEU A 14 9.49 -0.81 2.40
N GLN A 15 9.27 0.49 2.27
CA GLN A 15 9.21 1.40 3.41
C GLN A 15 7.78 1.76 3.78
N ILE A 16 7.44 1.58 5.05
CA ILE A 16 6.19 2.04 5.64
C ILE A 16 6.57 2.87 6.85
N SER A 17 6.30 4.15 6.83
CA SER A 17 6.73 5.05 7.89
C SER A 17 5.72 6.15 8.18
N ASN A 18 5.78 6.61 9.43
CA ASN A 18 5.20 7.85 9.90
C ASN A 18 6.32 8.61 10.65
N LEU A 19 6.87 9.63 10.04
CA LEU A 19 7.93 10.44 10.62
C LEU A 19 7.40 11.86 10.87
N ASN A 20 7.45 12.28 12.13
CA ASN A 20 7.19 13.66 12.50
C ASN A 20 8.49 14.45 12.49
N PHE A 21 8.58 15.44 11.60
CA PHE A 21 9.71 16.34 11.61
C PHE A 21 9.46 17.49 12.59
N ALA A 22 10.37 17.66 13.54
CA ALA A 22 10.27 18.64 14.62
C ALA A 22 10.23 20.12 14.13
N VAL A 23 10.57 20.37 12.87
CA VAL A 23 10.72 21.75 12.35
C VAL A 23 9.39 22.37 11.95
N ASP A 24 8.43 21.57 11.45
CA ASP A 24 7.13 22.10 10.96
C ASP A 24 5.91 21.26 11.39
N SER A 25 6.14 20.25 12.23
CA SER A 25 5.10 19.31 12.71
C SER A 25 4.31 18.63 11.58
N SER A 26 4.86 18.60 10.37
CA SER A 26 4.22 17.93 9.24
C SER A 26 4.63 16.47 9.21
N PRO A 27 3.69 15.51 9.29
CA PRO A 27 4.04 14.10 9.17
C PRO A 27 4.51 13.77 7.76
N SER A 28 5.62 13.07 7.67
CA SER A 28 6.07 12.43 6.44
C SER A 28 5.64 10.97 6.47
N VAL A 29 4.60 10.66 5.72
CA VAL A 29 4.06 9.31 5.61
C VAL A 29 4.61 8.64 4.37
N ALA A 30 5.10 7.40 4.51
CA ALA A 30 5.42 6.52 3.40
C ALA A 30 4.56 5.26 3.46
N ARG A 31 4.10 4.83 2.30
CA ARG A 31 3.32 3.62 2.05
C ARG A 31 4.00 2.79 0.99
N SER A 32 3.79 1.50 1.01
CA SER A 32 4.34 0.62 -0.02
C SER A 32 3.24 0.01 -0.86
N ILE A 33 3.53 -0.14 -2.16
CA ILE A 33 2.67 -0.82 -3.11
C ILE A 33 3.46 -1.96 -3.72
N LEU A 34 2.83 -3.13 -3.85
CA LEU A 34 3.40 -4.29 -4.52
C LEU A 34 2.34 -4.96 -5.40
N GLN A 35 2.76 -5.54 -6.52
CA GLN A 35 1.89 -6.21 -7.46
C GLN A 35 2.46 -7.57 -7.85
N PHE A 36 1.58 -8.53 -8.05
CA PHE A 36 1.90 -9.87 -8.53
C PHE A 36 1.42 -10.02 -9.98
N ASP A 37 2.15 -10.78 -10.76
CA ASP A 37 1.81 -11.01 -12.16
C ASP A 37 0.56 -11.90 -12.28
N ASP A 38 -0.43 -11.47 -13.10
CA ASP A 38 -1.68 -12.19 -13.32
C ASP A 38 -1.45 -13.56 -13.94
N SER A 39 -0.46 -13.68 -14.83
CA SER A 39 -0.15 -14.94 -15.49
C SER A 39 0.47 -15.95 -14.52
N GLU A 40 1.24 -15.49 -13.54
CA GLU A 40 1.77 -16.34 -12.47
C GLU A 40 0.67 -16.81 -11.54
N ILE A 41 -0.25 -15.91 -11.13
CA ILE A 41 -1.42 -16.26 -10.33
C ILE A 41 -2.25 -17.32 -11.05
N ALA A 42 -2.62 -17.07 -12.31
CA ALA A 42 -3.40 -18.01 -13.12
C ALA A 42 -2.70 -19.37 -13.26
N ASN A 43 -1.40 -19.36 -13.58
CA ASN A 43 -0.62 -20.59 -13.71
C ASN A 43 -0.59 -21.41 -12.42
N VAL A 44 -0.45 -20.77 -11.27
CA VAL A 44 -0.49 -21.47 -9.98
C VAL A 44 -1.87 -22.06 -9.72
N LEU A 45 -2.92 -21.27 -9.88
CA LEU A 45 -4.28 -21.70 -9.59
C LEU A 45 -4.73 -22.83 -10.53
N GLU A 46 -4.46 -22.74 -11.82
CA GLU A 46 -4.86 -23.74 -12.81
C GLU A 46 -4.01 -25.01 -12.75
N ASN A 47 -2.69 -24.88 -12.70
CA ASN A 47 -1.78 -26.00 -12.91
C ASN A 47 -1.23 -26.62 -11.62
N LYS A 48 -1.26 -25.90 -10.48
CA LYS A 48 -0.75 -26.42 -9.20
C LYS A 48 -1.88 -26.71 -8.21
N VAL A 49 -2.85 -25.82 -8.15
CA VAL A 49 -4.01 -25.93 -7.24
C VAL A 49 -5.11 -26.77 -7.88
N GLY A 50 -5.57 -26.39 -9.07
CA GLY A 50 -6.68 -27.04 -9.75
C GLY A 50 -7.97 -26.99 -8.91
N SER A 51 -8.61 -28.15 -8.71
CA SER A 51 -9.83 -28.26 -7.92
C SER A 51 -9.63 -28.40 -6.41
N LYS A 52 -8.40 -28.27 -5.92
CA LYS A 52 -8.09 -28.41 -4.50
C LYS A 52 -8.50 -27.16 -3.73
N THR A 53 -8.82 -27.34 -2.46
CA THR A 53 -8.92 -26.22 -1.53
C THR A 53 -7.55 -25.55 -1.37
N TRP A 54 -7.53 -24.24 -1.40
CA TRP A 54 -6.29 -23.45 -1.32
C TRP A 54 -6.47 -22.22 -0.44
N ASP A 55 -5.36 -21.61 -0.12
CA ASP A 55 -5.28 -20.35 0.60
C ASP A 55 -4.15 -19.50 0.00
N ALA A 56 -4.19 -18.20 0.21
CA ALA A 56 -3.15 -17.27 -0.20
C ALA A 56 -2.70 -16.42 0.98
N GLN A 57 -1.41 -16.33 1.17
CA GLN A 57 -0.81 -15.59 2.26
C GLN A 57 0.29 -14.66 1.74
N LEU A 58 0.17 -13.36 2.06
CA LEU A 58 1.26 -12.41 1.87
C LEU A 58 2.19 -12.49 3.08
N ARG A 59 3.48 -12.66 2.80
CA ARG A 59 4.54 -12.66 3.83
C ARG A 59 5.62 -11.67 3.43
N CYS A 60 5.93 -10.74 4.33
CA CYS A 60 7.07 -9.83 4.18
C CYS A 60 7.92 -9.89 5.44
N PHE A 61 9.23 -9.98 5.24
CA PHE A 61 10.19 -10.03 6.34
C PHE A 61 10.59 -8.62 6.75
N ILE A 62 10.67 -8.38 8.05
CA ILE A 62 11.15 -7.11 8.58
C ILE A 62 12.65 -7.02 8.37
N ALA A 63 13.10 -6.06 7.56
CA ALA A 63 14.52 -5.75 7.40
C ALA A 63 15.04 -4.89 8.56
N THR A 64 14.23 -3.92 9.01
CA THR A 64 14.50 -3.08 10.17
C THR A 64 13.20 -2.46 10.69
N ALA A 65 13.11 -2.27 12.00
CA ALA A 65 12.03 -1.54 12.64
C ALA A 65 12.62 -0.50 13.58
N GLN A 66 12.21 0.75 13.43
CA GLN A 66 12.68 1.86 14.26
C GLN A 66 11.52 2.74 14.69
N GLY A 67 11.53 3.16 15.96
CA GLY A 67 10.56 4.12 16.47
C GLY A 67 9.14 3.60 16.67
N VAL A 68 8.91 2.30 16.55
CA VAL A 68 7.62 1.69 16.89
C VAL A 68 7.56 1.56 18.40
N VAL A 69 6.93 2.53 19.05
CA VAL A 69 6.89 2.62 20.53
C VAL A 69 5.56 2.17 21.12
N GLU A 70 4.52 2.06 20.31
CA GLU A 70 3.17 1.67 20.69
C GLU A 70 2.66 0.56 19.78
N ASP A 71 1.62 -0.15 20.23
CA ASP A 71 0.92 -1.13 19.41
C ASP A 71 0.36 -0.42 18.18
N SER A 72 0.64 -0.95 17.01
CA SER A 72 0.24 -0.37 15.73
C SER A 72 -0.25 -1.44 14.79
N THR A 73 -1.17 -1.07 13.91
CA THR A 73 -1.78 -1.99 12.96
C THR A 73 -1.43 -1.60 11.53
N LEU A 74 -0.90 -2.56 10.77
CA LEU A 74 -0.80 -2.45 9.32
C LEU A 74 -2.12 -2.85 8.67
N GLU A 75 -2.53 -2.05 7.72
CA GLU A 75 -3.71 -2.23 6.88
C GLU A 75 -3.28 -2.52 5.44
N LEU A 76 -3.88 -3.55 4.85
CA LEU A 76 -3.64 -3.98 3.48
C LEU A 76 -4.93 -3.91 2.67
N PHE A 77 -4.88 -3.24 1.54
CA PHE A 77 -6.01 -3.07 0.65
C PHE A 77 -5.63 -3.40 -0.80
N PRO A 78 -6.56 -3.90 -1.63
CA PRO A 78 -6.36 -3.95 -3.07
C PRO A 78 -6.31 -2.54 -3.65
N VAL A 79 -5.33 -2.26 -4.49
CA VAL A 79 -5.16 -0.95 -5.13
C VAL A 79 -6.19 -0.75 -6.24
N TYR A 80 -6.78 0.44 -6.30
CA TYR A 80 -7.78 0.78 -7.31
C TYR A 80 -7.14 1.23 -8.64
N ASN A 81 -6.25 2.22 -8.59
CA ASN A 81 -5.61 2.73 -9.81
C ASN A 81 -4.50 1.80 -10.31
N GLY A 82 -4.44 1.61 -11.62
CA GLY A 82 -3.22 1.13 -12.25
C GLY A 82 -2.08 2.11 -11.98
N TRP A 83 -0.87 1.60 -11.74
CA TRP A 83 0.30 2.39 -11.39
C TRP A 83 1.56 1.91 -12.12
N ASN A 84 2.59 2.73 -12.12
CA ASN A 84 3.87 2.42 -12.73
C ASN A 84 4.94 2.32 -11.65
N GLN A 85 5.74 1.25 -11.69
CA GLN A 85 6.82 1.04 -10.74
C GLN A 85 7.85 2.18 -10.79
N GLY A 86 8.18 2.67 -11.98
CA GLY A 86 9.27 3.63 -12.17
C GLY A 86 10.65 3.03 -11.95
N THR A 87 11.66 3.90 -11.94
CA THR A 87 13.07 3.50 -11.82
C THR A 87 13.79 4.19 -10.66
N GLY A 88 13.04 4.90 -9.80
CA GLY A 88 13.62 5.70 -8.73
C GLY A 88 14.05 4.90 -7.52
N THR A 89 15.01 5.48 -6.79
CA THR A 89 15.44 5.04 -5.46
C THR A 89 15.41 6.20 -4.47
N TYR A 90 15.38 5.89 -3.18
CA TYR A 90 15.36 6.89 -2.11
C TYR A 90 16.58 7.83 -2.12
N LEU A 91 17.70 7.37 -2.66
CA LEU A 91 18.96 8.12 -2.67
C LEU A 91 19.22 8.88 -3.98
N ASP A 92 18.26 8.92 -4.90
CA ASP A 92 18.43 9.62 -6.18
C ASP A 92 18.62 11.13 -6.01
N GLU A 93 19.63 11.67 -6.68
CA GLU A 93 19.92 13.09 -6.77
C GLU A 93 20.18 13.48 -8.25
N PRO A 94 19.27 14.20 -8.92
CA PRO A 94 17.96 14.67 -8.45
C PRO A 94 16.95 13.52 -8.24
N ILE A 95 15.91 13.78 -7.46
CA ILE A 95 14.86 12.77 -7.21
C ILE A 95 14.22 12.30 -8.52
N THR A 96 14.03 10.98 -8.63
CA THR A 96 13.34 10.37 -9.77
C THR A 96 11.84 10.45 -9.59
N THR A 97 11.11 10.77 -10.68
CA THR A 97 9.66 11.03 -10.65
C THR A 97 8.88 10.25 -11.70
N ASP A 98 9.46 9.19 -12.27
CA ASP A 98 8.95 8.45 -13.44
C ASP A 98 7.96 7.33 -13.11
N GLY A 99 7.60 7.16 -11.87
CA GLY A 99 6.67 6.12 -11.40
C GLY A 99 5.71 6.62 -10.33
N ALA A 100 5.02 5.67 -9.71
CA ALA A 100 4.10 5.95 -8.62
C ALA A 100 4.78 6.72 -7.50
N ALA A 101 4.08 7.74 -7.02
CA ALA A 101 4.51 8.61 -5.95
C ALA A 101 3.30 9.00 -5.09
N TRP A 102 3.51 9.78 -4.04
CA TRP A 102 2.40 10.22 -3.19
C TRP A 102 1.29 10.92 -3.97
N ASN A 103 1.64 11.79 -4.91
CA ASN A 103 0.68 12.59 -5.66
C ASN A 103 0.03 11.87 -6.83
N SER A 104 0.66 10.85 -7.40
CA SER A 104 0.24 10.25 -8.66
C SER A 104 0.57 8.76 -8.74
N PRO A 105 -0.29 7.95 -9.38
CA PRO A 105 -0.02 6.53 -9.62
C PRO A 105 0.98 6.28 -10.76
N LEU A 106 1.16 7.21 -11.69
CA LEU A 106 1.92 6.98 -12.92
C LEU A 106 3.30 7.65 -12.92
N PHE A 107 3.34 8.93 -12.59
CA PHE A 107 4.58 9.68 -12.42
C PHE A 107 4.31 10.95 -11.58
N GLY A 108 5.31 11.40 -10.85
CA GLY A 108 5.15 12.51 -9.92
C GLY A 108 4.83 13.83 -10.63
N GLY A 109 3.58 14.17 -10.76
CA GLY A 109 3.05 15.35 -11.47
C GLY A 109 2.06 14.99 -12.58
N GLY A 110 1.75 13.70 -12.77
CA GLY A 110 0.68 13.20 -13.63
C GLY A 110 -0.70 13.28 -12.99
N ASP A 111 -1.60 12.42 -13.47
CA ASP A 111 -2.95 12.31 -12.92
C ASP A 111 -2.91 11.91 -11.44
N ALA A 112 -3.74 12.55 -10.65
CA ALA A 112 -3.86 12.24 -9.23
C ALA A 112 -4.46 10.84 -9.00
N TRP A 113 -4.21 10.27 -7.82
CA TRP A 113 -4.93 9.10 -7.36
C TRP A 113 -6.43 9.36 -7.33
N ASP A 114 -7.22 8.40 -7.79
CA ASP A 114 -8.67 8.53 -7.84
C ASP A 114 -9.26 8.61 -6.42
N ILE A 115 -10.26 9.49 -6.26
CA ILE A 115 -10.94 9.72 -5.00
C ILE A 115 -12.45 9.43 -5.08
N GLY A 116 -12.91 8.89 -6.20
CA GLY A 116 -14.33 8.77 -6.51
C GLY A 116 -14.96 7.47 -6.00
N GLY A 117 -16.16 7.61 -5.46
CA GLY A 117 -17.11 6.52 -5.20
C GLY A 117 -17.17 6.02 -3.75
N ALA A 118 -18.36 5.59 -3.34
CA ALA A 118 -18.63 5.12 -1.98
C ALA A 118 -17.92 3.81 -1.62
N SER A 119 -17.38 3.09 -2.62
CA SER A 119 -16.68 1.81 -2.46
C SER A 119 -15.16 1.97 -2.39
N LEU A 120 -14.65 3.20 -2.51
CA LEU A 120 -13.22 3.47 -2.53
C LEU A 120 -12.75 4.17 -1.26
N GLY A 121 -11.66 3.66 -0.72
CA GLY A 121 -10.87 4.34 0.28
C GLY A 121 -9.78 5.20 -0.36
N TYR A 122 -9.48 6.31 0.25
CA TYR A 122 -8.42 7.23 -0.14
C TYR A 122 -7.97 8.04 1.08
N THR A 123 -6.84 8.69 0.95
CA THR A 123 -6.39 9.59 2.02
C THR A 123 -7.21 10.87 2.01
N SER A 124 -8.28 10.91 2.81
CA SER A 124 -9.28 11.97 2.74
C SER A 124 -8.96 13.21 3.56
N SER A 125 -8.08 13.17 4.51
CA SER A 125 -7.90 14.35 5.37
C SER A 125 -6.70 14.26 6.27
N TYR A 126 -5.56 14.56 5.75
CA TYR A 126 -4.60 15.25 6.55
C TYR A 126 -4.55 16.70 6.04
N ASN A 127 -5.10 17.61 6.84
CA ASN A 127 -5.12 19.05 6.63
C ASN A 127 -5.32 19.52 5.17
N PRO A 128 -6.53 19.89 4.75
CA PRO A 128 -6.84 20.32 3.39
C PRO A 128 -6.02 21.53 2.90
N THR A 129 -5.26 22.17 3.79
CA THR A 129 -4.40 23.31 3.47
C THR A 129 -3.02 22.86 2.95
N TYR A 130 -2.56 21.64 3.28
CA TYR A 130 -1.19 21.21 2.98
C TYR A 130 -1.07 19.91 2.19
N ALA A 131 -2.13 19.13 2.04
CA ALA A 131 -2.06 17.90 1.29
C ALA A 131 -3.16 17.85 0.24
N PRO A 132 -2.84 18.08 -1.02
CA PRO A 132 -3.66 17.54 -2.08
C PRO A 132 -3.78 16.03 -1.88
N GLN A 133 -4.94 15.48 -2.22
CA GLN A 133 -5.26 14.07 -2.20
C GLN A 133 -4.11 13.26 -2.77
N GLY A 134 -3.65 12.26 -2.04
CA GLY A 134 -2.48 11.48 -2.44
C GLY A 134 -2.29 10.24 -1.59
N GLY A 135 -1.20 9.52 -1.82
CA GLY A 135 -0.83 8.34 -1.05
C GLY A 135 -1.59 7.08 -1.40
N GLY A 136 -2.27 7.03 -2.56
CA GLY A 136 -2.97 5.87 -3.06
C GLY A 136 -4.49 5.96 -2.97
N SER A 137 -5.16 5.10 -3.73
CA SER A 137 -6.58 4.78 -3.63
C SER A 137 -6.79 3.28 -3.68
N TRP A 138 -7.81 2.78 -3.01
CA TRP A 138 -8.02 1.36 -2.80
C TRP A 138 -9.49 0.99 -2.66
N TYR A 139 -9.80 -0.29 -2.89
CA TYR A 139 -11.12 -0.84 -2.64
C TYR A 139 -11.36 -1.04 -1.14
N LEU A 140 -12.59 -0.77 -0.68
CA LEU A 140 -13.04 -1.00 0.71
C LEU A 140 -13.73 -2.35 0.89
N SER A 141 -14.09 -3.02 -0.19
CA SER A 141 -14.71 -4.34 -0.16
C SER A 141 -14.33 -5.16 -1.39
N SER A 142 -14.41 -6.48 -1.26
CA SER A 142 -14.40 -7.42 -2.37
C SER A 142 -15.59 -7.18 -3.30
N SER A 143 -15.53 -7.73 -4.49
CA SER A 143 -16.58 -7.69 -5.50
C SER A 143 -17.89 -8.32 -5.05
N ASP A 144 -17.86 -9.24 -4.08
CA ASP A 144 -19.04 -9.87 -3.48
C ASP A 144 -19.81 -8.91 -2.53
N GLY A 145 -19.23 -7.77 -2.18
CA GLY A 145 -19.77 -6.78 -1.26
C GLY A 145 -19.83 -7.26 0.21
N VAL A 146 -19.41 -8.48 0.50
CA VAL A 146 -19.45 -9.11 1.83
C VAL A 146 -18.10 -9.03 2.52
N THR A 147 -17.03 -9.40 1.81
CA THR A 147 -15.67 -9.31 2.33
C THR A 147 -15.25 -7.84 2.39
N GLN A 148 -14.93 -7.38 3.58
CA GLN A 148 -14.51 -6.00 3.80
C GLN A 148 -12.99 -5.92 3.90
N TYR A 149 -12.42 -4.85 3.38
CA TYR A 149 -11.02 -4.47 3.58
C TYR A 149 -10.91 -3.37 4.63
N PRO A 150 -9.82 -3.26 5.35
CA PRO A 150 -8.52 -3.90 5.13
C PRO A 150 -8.42 -5.34 5.68
N VAL A 151 -7.43 -6.07 5.16
CA VAL A 151 -6.82 -7.17 5.91
C VAL A 151 -5.77 -6.55 6.82
N THR A 152 -5.70 -6.97 8.07
CA THR A 152 -4.88 -6.29 9.07
C THR A 152 -3.95 -7.24 9.82
N GLN A 153 -2.84 -6.69 10.29
CA GLN A 153 -2.00 -7.31 11.31
C GLN A 153 -1.52 -6.27 12.30
N SER A 154 -1.71 -6.55 13.59
CA SER A 154 -1.21 -5.70 14.66
C SER A 154 0.20 -6.13 15.06
N PHE A 155 1.01 -5.15 15.38
CA PHE A 155 2.39 -5.28 15.84
C PHE A 155 2.51 -4.68 17.24
N ASP A 156 3.08 -5.48 18.13
CA ASP A 156 3.54 -5.06 19.45
C ASP A 156 5.02 -4.66 19.33
N PRO A 157 5.45 -3.50 19.80
CA PRO A 157 6.84 -3.05 19.71
C PRO A 157 7.86 -3.97 20.40
N ARG A 158 7.38 -4.90 21.23
CA ARG A 158 8.22 -5.89 21.92
C ARG A 158 8.36 -7.21 21.16
N SER A 159 7.59 -7.40 20.10
CA SER A 159 7.61 -8.63 19.31
C SER A 159 8.08 -8.36 17.90
N GLU A 160 9.24 -8.90 17.54
CA GLU A 160 9.69 -8.95 16.15
C GLU A 160 8.82 -9.96 15.40
N LYS A 161 7.81 -9.46 14.70
CA LYS A 161 6.94 -10.29 13.87
C LYS A 161 7.03 -9.84 12.42
N ASP A 162 7.31 -10.78 11.55
CA ASP A 162 7.12 -10.57 10.12
C ASP A 162 5.65 -10.34 9.78
N LEU A 163 5.38 -9.61 8.71
CA LEU A 163 4.04 -9.50 8.16
C LEU A 163 3.62 -10.86 7.59
N SER A 164 2.45 -11.35 8.01
CA SER A 164 1.92 -12.62 7.54
C SER A 164 0.39 -12.59 7.60
N VAL A 165 -0.24 -12.29 6.47
CA VAL A 165 -1.69 -12.08 6.37
C VAL A 165 -2.30 -12.90 5.25
N TYR A 166 -3.53 -13.35 5.44
CA TYR A 166 -4.29 -14.06 4.41
C TYR A 166 -4.92 -13.06 3.43
N VAL A 167 -4.63 -13.24 2.15
CA VAL A 167 -5.09 -12.37 1.06
C VAL A 167 -5.89 -13.12 0.00
N LYS A 168 -6.46 -14.26 0.36
CA LYS A 168 -7.19 -15.13 -0.56
C LYS A 168 -8.30 -14.40 -1.31
N SER A 169 -9.10 -13.60 -0.63
CA SER A 169 -10.20 -12.85 -1.26
C SER A 169 -9.70 -11.88 -2.34
N MET A 170 -8.56 -11.23 -2.11
CA MET A 170 -7.94 -10.37 -3.12
C MET A 170 -7.52 -11.16 -4.35
N VAL A 171 -6.88 -12.32 -4.14
CA VAL A 171 -6.43 -13.20 -5.24
C VAL A 171 -7.64 -13.78 -6.00
N GLU A 172 -8.72 -14.13 -5.32
CA GLU A 172 -9.96 -14.59 -5.96
C GLU A 172 -10.59 -13.49 -6.82
N ASP A 173 -10.66 -12.26 -6.34
CA ASP A 173 -11.18 -11.12 -7.08
C ASP A 173 -10.34 -10.83 -8.34
N TRP A 174 -9.02 -10.88 -8.24
CA TRP A 174 -8.12 -10.68 -9.38
C TRP A 174 -8.24 -11.80 -10.39
N TYR A 175 -8.18 -13.05 -9.95
CA TYR A 175 -8.27 -14.21 -10.84
C TYR A 175 -9.62 -14.31 -11.57
N SER A 176 -10.71 -13.95 -10.92
CA SER A 176 -12.03 -13.89 -11.55
C SER A 176 -12.22 -12.67 -12.47
N GLY A 177 -11.33 -11.68 -12.41
CA GLY A 177 -11.46 -10.40 -13.12
C GLY A 177 -12.52 -9.48 -12.53
N SER A 178 -13.00 -9.77 -11.32
CA SER A 178 -14.01 -8.96 -10.62
C SER A 178 -13.44 -7.64 -10.12
N LEU A 179 -12.18 -7.64 -9.70
CA LEU A 179 -11.37 -6.45 -9.46
C LEU A 179 -10.11 -6.52 -10.33
N SER A 180 -9.65 -5.36 -10.80
CA SER A 180 -8.34 -5.28 -11.48
C SER A 180 -7.22 -5.59 -10.51
N ASN A 181 -6.25 -6.40 -10.92
CA ASN A 181 -5.05 -6.63 -10.15
C ASN A 181 -4.09 -5.45 -10.32
N ASN A 182 -4.27 -4.45 -9.50
CA ASN A 182 -3.31 -3.34 -9.35
C ASN A 182 -2.45 -3.54 -8.08
N GLY A 183 -2.46 -4.75 -7.51
CA GLY A 183 -1.65 -5.10 -6.36
C GLY A 183 -2.25 -4.70 -5.02
N ILE A 184 -1.39 -4.65 -4.02
CA ILE A 184 -1.73 -4.37 -2.62
C ILE A 184 -1.00 -3.11 -2.17
N ILE A 185 -1.72 -2.20 -1.53
CA ILE A 185 -1.13 -1.11 -0.76
C ILE A 185 -1.03 -1.52 0.70
N ILE A 186 0.12 -1.25 1.31
CA ILE A 186 0.40 -1.50 2.72
C ILE A 186 0.66 -0.17 3.40
N LYS A 187 -0.06 0.09 4.48
CA LYS A 187 0.00 1.35 5.23
C LYS A 187 -0.25 1.12 6.72
N TRP A 188 0.15 2.05 7.55
CA TRP A 188 -0.33 2.10 8.92
C TRP A 188 -1.81 2.49 8.97
N GLU A 189 -2.53 2.06 9.99
CA GLU A 189 -3.85 2.58 10.29
C GLU A 189 -3.81 4.12 10.44
N ASN A 190 -4.92 4.78 10.09
CA ASN A 190 -4.94 6.24 10.03
C ASN A 190 -4.57 6.90 11.37
N ALA A 191 -4.94 6.30 12.49
CA ALA A 191 -4.59 6.82 13.81
C ALA A 191 -3.07 6.84 14.04
N ALA A 192 -2.36 5.81 13.56
CA ALA A 192 -0.90 5.74 13.66
C ALA A 192 -0.21 6.60 12.59
N GLU A 193 -0.73 6.63 11.34
CA GLU A 193 -0.12 7.42 10.25
C GLU A 193 -0.09 8.91 10.53
N PHE A 194 -1.12 9.42 11.18
CA PHE A 194 -1.32 10.86 11.39
C PHE A 194 -1.21 11.25 12.87
N SER A 195 -0.66 10.38 13.70
CA SER A 195 -0.40 10.74 15.08
C SER A 195 0.67 11.84 15.16
N THR A 196 0.46 12.79 16.04
CA THR A 196 1.39 13.92 16.28
C THR A 196 2.23 13.71 17.54
N ASN A 197 2.26 12.50 18.05
CA ASN A 197 3.02 12.14 19.26
C ASN A 197 4.49 11.90 18.98
#